data_429392217298771d7d53753d6e2ef5e7
#
_entry.id   429392217298771d7d53753d6e2ef5e7
#
_cell.length_a   1.000
_cell.length_b   1.000
_cell.length_c   1.000
_cell.angle_alpha   90.00
_cell.angle_beta   90.00
_cell.angle_gamma   90.00
#
_symmetry.space_group_name_H-M   'P 1'
#
loop_
_entity.id
_entity.type
_entity.pdbx_description
1 polymer ?
#
loop_
_entity_poly.entity_id
_entity_poly.type
_entity_poly.pdbx_seq_one_letter_code
_entity_poly.pdbx_strand_id
1 'polypeptide(L)'
;MGDTAGRIREDPRLRDHSGIFQDREDAGRALVPFVAGIPDLKNPLISAIPAGGVGVGVPLALALRAPLHLAVVRKVQIPWNPEAGFGAVTWDGRVFLNQDLLARLGMSQEMVAEAIARTRAGIRERVEKFAAGRKGPGFRGRDAVVVDDGLASGYTMLAAVDAIRSEGPRRVLVAVPTGSQAAVHRLAESADLVLCLNIRTGSSFAVADAYREWHDLTDSEVLQQLRQAAAAGLF
;
A
#
# COMPACT_ATOMS: atom_id res chain seq x y z
N MET A 1 24.94 0.69 4.14
CA MET A 1 23.95 1.11 3.16
C MET A 1 24.06 0.15 1.97
N GLY A 2 23.13 -0.80 1.83
CA GLY A 2 23.12 -1.73 0.69
C GLY A 2 22.76 -0.96 -0.58
N ASP A 3 23.27 -1.41 -1.70
CA ASP A 3 22.94 -0.86 -3.03
C ASP A 3 21.44 -1.08 -3.32
N THR A 4 20.61 -0.06 -3.09
CA THR A 4 19.17 -0.07 -3.37
C THR A 4 18.86 0.36 -4.81
N ALA A 5 19.85 0.83 -5.57
CA ALA A 5 19.66 1.34 -6.93
C ALA A 5 19.06 0.28 -7.88
N GLY A 6 19.47 -0.98 -7.74
CA GLY A 6 18.92 -2.10 -8.52
C GLY A 6 17.49 -2.52 -8.12
N ARG A 7 16.96 -2.02 -6.99
CA ARG A 7 15.63 -2.37 -6.48
C ARG A 7 14.55 -1.35 -6.78
N ILE A 8 14.86 -0.27 -7.49
CA ILE A 8 13.90 0.77 -7.86
C ILE A 8 13.76 0.76 -9.38
N ARG A 9 12.51 0.76 -9.85
CA ARG A 9 12.15 0.94 -11.26
C ARG A 9 11.12 2.06 -11.39
N GLU A 10 11.31 2.91 -12.39
CA GLU A 10 10.43 4.02 -12.70
C GLU A 10 10.21 4.13 -14.22
N ASP A 11 9.29 4.98 -14.62
CA ASP A 11 9.24 5.52 -15.97
C ASP A 11 9.88 6.91 -15.98
N PRO A 12 11.11 7.07 -16.50
CA PRO A 12 11.82 8.36 -16.46
C PRO A 12 11.05 9.50 -17.16
N ARG A 13 10.13 9.16 -18.08
CA ARG A 13 9.30 10.13 -18.80
C ARG A 13 8.24 10.76 -17.91
N LEU A 14 7.88 10.10 -16.81
CA LEU A 14 6.85 10.56 -15.89
C LEU A 14 7.42 11.27 -14.65
N ARG A 15 8.75 11.20 -14.45
CA ARG A 15 9.41 11.78 -13.28
C ARG A 15 9.06 13.26 -13.13
N ASP A 16 8.68 13.66 -11.92
CA ASP A 16 8.34 15.04 -11.51
C ASP A 16 7.16 15.69 -12.26
N HIS A 17 6.37 14.92 -13.02
CA HIS A 17 5.19 15.46 -13.70
C HIS A 17 3.94 15.38 -12.79
N SER A 18 3.00 16.30 -13.00
CA SER A 18 1.70 16.34 -12.34
C SER A 18 0.58 16.02 -13.35
N GLY A 19 -0.59 15.57 -12.86
CA GLY A 19 -1.78 15.32 -13.69
C GLY A 19 -1.57 14.30 -14.80
N ILE A 20 -0.72 13.29 -14.55
CA ILE A 20 -0.33 12.30 -15.56
C ILE A 20 -1.35 11.16 -15.71
N PHE A 21 -2.07 10.84 -14.64
CA PHE A 21 -3.14 9.84 -14.66
C PHE A 21 -4.49 10.54 -14.66
N GLN A 22 -5.47 9.99 -15.40
CA GLN A 22 -6.84 10.49 -15.35
C GLN A 22 -7.43 10.27 -13.96
N ASP A 23 -7.36 9.05 -13.48
CA ASP A 23 -7.86 8.58 -12.20
C ASP A 23 -7.04 7.37 -11.68
N ARG A 24 -7.46 6.75 -10.58
CA ARG A 24 -6.80 5.57 -10.01
C ARG A 24 -6.89 4.33 -10.91
N GLU A 25 -7.97 4.19 -11.66
CA GLU A 25 -8.15 3.07 -12.58
C GLU A 25 -7.17 3.16 -13.75
N ASP A 26 -7.00 4.35 -14.32
CA ASP A 26 -6.02 4.65 -15.36
C ASP A 26 -4.59 4.39 -14.85
N ALA A 27 -4.28 4.84 -13.64
CA ALA A 27 -3.01 4.59 -12.98
C ALA A 27 -2.73 3.09 -12.76
N GLY A 28 -3.75 2.33 -12.37
CA GLY A 28 -3.67 0.88 -12.25
C GLY A 28 -3.38 0.19 -13.58
N ARG A 29 -4.02 0.62 -14.66
CA ARG A 29 -3.73 0.13 -16.02
C ARG A 29 -2.33 0.48 -16.47
N ALA A 30 -1.83 1.67 -16.15
CA ALA A 30 -0.47 2.08 -16.46
C ALA A 30 0.61 1.23 -15.78
N LEU A 31 0.33 0.67 -14.61
CA LEU A 31 1.23 -0.25 -13.90
C LEU A 31 1.33 -1.65 -14.56
N VAL A 32 0.32 -2.08 -15.32
CA VAL A 32 0.26 -3.45 -15.88
C VAL A 32 1.54 -3.85 -16.64
N PRO A 33 2.02 -3.10 -17.64
CA PRO A 33 3.21 -3.50 -18.40
C PRO A 33 4.46 -3.59 -17.53
N PHE A 34 4.56 -2.75 -16.50
CA PHE A 34 5.72 -2.74 -15.58
C PHE A 34 5.71 -3.96 -14.67
N VAL A 35 4.55 -4.31 -14.12
CA VAL A 35 4.41 -5.50 -13.25
C VAL A 35 4.54 -6.78 -14.07
N ALA A 36 3.88 -6.87 -15.23
CA ALA A 36 3.99 -8.02 -16.14
C ALA A 36 5.44 -8.22 -16.65
N GLY A 37 6.20 -7.15 -16.81
CA GLY A 37 7.60 -7.16 -17.22
C GLY A 37 8.60 -7.49 -16.10
N ILE A 38 8.17 -7.85 -14.90
CA ILE A 38 9.07 -8.28 -13.82
C ILE A 38 9.64 -9.66 -14.17
N PRO A 39 10.95 -9.81 -14.23
CA PRO A 39 11.56 -11.12 -14.51
C PRO A 39 11.15 -12.17 -13.47
N ASP A 40 10.80 -13.36 -13.96
CA ASP A 40 10.43 -14.51 -13.12
C ASP A 40 9.31 -14.20 -12.12
N LEU A 41 8.29 -13.42 -12.54
CA LEU A 41 7.09 -13.16 -11.73
C LEU A 41 6.30 -14.47 -11.58
N LYS A 42 6.12 -14.94 -10.32
CA LYS A 42 5.46 -16.22 -10.05
C LYS A 42 4.21 -16.07 -9.21
N ASN A 43 3.09 -16.59 -9.73
CA ASN A 43 1.82 -16.65 -9.00
C ASN A 43 1.51 -15.32 -8.28
N PRO A 44 1.50 -14.16 -8.97
CA PRO A 44 1.36 -12.88 -8.33
C PRO A 44 0.08 -12.81 -7.49
N LEU A 45 0.18 -12.19 -6.32
CA LEU A 45 -0.94 -11.85 -5.45
C LEU A 45 -0.94 -10.33 -5.29
N ILE A 46 -1.95 -9.66 -5.82
CA ILE A 46 -2.09 -8.22 -5.69
C ILE A 46 -2.64 -7.91 -4.30
N SER A 47 -1.91 -7.15 -3.52
CA SER A 47 -2.25 -6.76 -2.15
C SER A 47 -2.55 -5.27 -2.09
N ALA A 48 -3.81 -4.89 -2.16
CA ALA A 48 -4.24 -3.50 -2.20
C ALA A 48 -4.43 -2.91 -0.79
N ILE A 49 -3.86 -1.73 -0.54
CA ILE A 49 -4.08 -0.99 0.70
C ILE A 49 -5.34 -0.12 0.55
N PRO A 50 -6.43 -0.40 1.27
CA PRO A 50 -7.65 0.40 1.15
C PRO A 50 -7.50 1.80 1.78
N ALA A 51 -8.15 2.83 1.25
CA ALA A 51 -9.11 2.84 0.14
C ALA A 51 -8.43 3.00 -1.22
N GLY A 52 -7.48 3.91 -1.37
CA GLY A 52 -6.88 4.33 -2.63
C GLY A 52 -6.25 3.19 -3.44
N GLY A 53 -5.54 2.29 -2.76
CA GLY A 53 -4.92 1.14 -3.40
C GLY A 53 -5.89 0.16 -4.05
N VAL A 54 -7.17 0.14 -3.65
CA VAL A 54 -8.19 -0.69 -4.32
C VAL A 54 -8.45 -0.18 -5.74
N GLY A 55 -8.53 1.16 -5.91
CA GLY A 55 -8.71 1.79 -7.22
C GLY A 55 -7.60 1.46 -8.21
N VAL A 56 -6.39 1.25 -7.72
CA VAL A 56 -5.21 0.85 -8.51
C VAL A 56 -5.10 -0.67 -8.64
N GLY A 57 -5.36 -1.39 -7.55
CA GLY A 57 -5.15 -2.83 -7.45
C GLY A 57 -6.15 -3.66 -8.23
N VAL A 58 -7.42 -3.25 -8.30
CA VAL A 58 -8.46 -3.98 -9.03
C VAL A 58 -8.17 -4.03 -10.53
N PRO A 59 -7.93 -2.91 -11.25
CA PRO A 59 -7.57 -2.98 -12.66
C PRO A 59 -6.28 -3.77 -12.92
N LEU A 60 -5.29 -3.67 -12.04
CA LEU A 60 -4.07 -4.46 -12.13
C LEU A 60 -4.35 -5.96 -11.96
N ALA A 61 -5.14 -6.35 -10.96
CA ALA A 61 -5.53 -7.75 -10.71
C ALA A 61 -6.30 -8.35 -11.89
N LEU A 62 -7.26 -7.60 -12.43
CA LEU A 62 -8.05 -8.02 -13.59
C LEU A 62 -7.16 -8.24 -14.82
N ALA A 63 -6.27 -7.31 -15.14
CA ALA A 63 -5.39 -7.39 -16.30
C ALA A 63 -4.39 -8.56 -16.19
N LEU A 64 -3.86 -8.81 -15.01
CA LEU A 64 -2.91 -9.90 -14.76
C LEU A 64 -3.58 -11.25 -14.45
N ARG A 65 -4.92 -11.28 -14.31
CA ARG A 65 -5.70 -12.43 -13.82
C ARG A 65 -5.13 -12.97 -12.49
N ALA A 66 -4.70 -12.06 -11.63
CA ALA A 66 -4.07 -12.37 -10.36
C ALA A 66 -5.07 -12.20 -9.19
N PRO A 67 -5.06 -13.08 -8.18
CA PRO A 67 -5.90 -12.90 -7.00
C PRO A 67 -5.63 -11.55 -6.33
N LEU A 68 -6.68 -10.99 -5.70
CA LEU A 68 -6.64 -9.76 -4.95
C LEU A 68 -6.75 -10.04 -3.44
N HIS A 69 -5.89 -9.42 -2.66
CA HIS A 69 -5.91 -9.39 -1.20
C HIS A 69 -6.06 -7.95 -0.71
N LEU A 70 -6.74 -7.75 0.40
CA LEU A 70 -6.83 -6.43 1.05
C LEU A 70 -5.85 -6.34 2.21
N ALA A 71 -4.82 -5.53 2.03
CA ALA A 71 -3.86 -5.21 3.08
C ALA A 71 -4.35 -4.02 3.92
N VAL A 72 -5.35 -4.24 4.78
CA VAL A 72 -5.88 -3.17 5.63
C VAL A 72 -4.85 -2.77 6.67
N VAL A 73 -4.29 -1.58 6.56
CA VAL A 73 -3.33 -1.00 7.49
C VAL A 73 -3.84 0.35 7.96
N ARG A 74 -3.68 0.64 9.24
CA ARG A 74 -3.99 1.96 9.82
C ARG A 74 -2.85 2.47 10.69
N LYS A 75 -2.51 3.76 10.55
CA LYS A 75 -1.57 4.41 11.46
C LYS A 75 -2.15 4.47 12.87
N VAL A 76 -1.30 4.24 13.87
CA VAL A 76 -1.64 4.51 15.28
C VAL A 76 -1.37 5.98 15.52
N GLN A 77 -2.46 6.76 15.65
CA GLN A 77 -2.39 8.21 15.77
C GLN A 77 -1.85 8.66 17.13
N ILE A 78 -1.14 9.78 17.14
CA ILE A 78 -0.78 10.47 18.37
C ILE A 78 -2.06 11.12 18.94
N PRO A 79 -2.44 10.91 20.22
CA PRO A 79 -3.72 11.34 20.75
C PRO A 79 -4.03 12.85 20.61
N TRP A 80 -3.01 13.68 20.68
CA TRP A 80 -3.10 15.15 20.54
C TRP A 80 -2.73 15.67 19.14
N ASN A 81 -2.38 14.79 18.20
CA ASN A 81 -2.08 15.13 16.81
C ASN A 81 -2.51 13.99 15.88
N PRO A 82 -3.79 13.94 15.46
CA PRO A 82 -4.30 12.84 14.62
C PRO A 82 -3.69 12.79 13.23
N GLU A 83 -3.07 13.87 12.75
CA GLU A 83 -2.35 13.86 11.48
C GLU A 83 -1.05 13.06 11.57
N ALA A 84 -0.41 13.03 12.73
CA ALA A 84 0.80 12.26 12.99
C ALA A 84 0.48 10.87 13.57
N GLY A 85 1.37 9.90 13.35
CA GLY A 85 1.28 8.55 13.89
C GLY A 85 2.63 8.07 14.41
N PHE A 86 2.59 7.26 15.46
CA PHE A 86 3.79 6.64 16.04
C PHE A 86 3.91 5.15 15.73
N GLY A 87 3.02 4.63 14.88
CA GLY A 87 3.04 3.24 14.48
C GLY A 87 1.94 2.91 13.48
N ALA A 88 1.78 1.63 13.20
CA ALA A 88 0.71 1.09 12.37
C ALA A 88 0.20 -0.25 12.91
N VAL A 89 -1.04 -0.57 12.63
CA VAL A 89 -1.65 -1.89 12.87
C VAL A 89 -2.12 -2.43 11.53
N THR A 90 -1.91 -3.72 11.32
CA THR A 90 -2.26 -4.43 10.09
C THR A 90 -3.50 -5.31 10.26
N TRP A 91 -4.06 -5.81 9.16
CA TRP A 91 -5.30 -6.62 9.11
C TRP A 91 -5.25 -7.88 9.97
N ASP A 92 -4.06 -8.42 10.20
CA ASP A 92 -3.82 -9.61 11.05
C ASP A 92 -3.61 -9.26 12.53
N GLY A 93 -3.71 -7.96 12.88
CA GLY A 93 -3.60 -7.45 14.24
C GLY A 93 -2.17 -7.18 14.72
N ARG A 94 -1.15 -7.35 13.86
CA ARG A 94 0.24 -7.00 14.20
C ARG A 94 0.39 -5.49 14.37
N VAL A 95 1.34 -5.11 15.24
CA VAL A 95 1.60 -3.72 15.60
C VAL A 95 3.06 -3.40 15.31
N PHE A 96 3.27 -2.36 14.52
CA PHE A 96 4.58 -1.82 14.20
C PHE A 96 4.69 -0.44 14.86
N LEU A 97 5.70 -0.25 15.71
CA LEU A 97 5.88 0.99 16.49
C LEU A 97 7.21 1.64 16.14
N ASN A 98 7.19 2.96 16.01
CA ASN A 98 8.40 3.78 15.96
C ASN A 98 8.88 4.04 17.38
N GLN A 99 9.79 3.20 17.89
CA GLN A 99 10.29 3.26 19.25
C GLN A 99 11.02 4.58 19.56
N ASP A 100 11.79 5.09 18.59
CA ASP A 100 12.51 6.36 18.75
C ASP A 100 11.54 7.54 18.90
N LEU A 101 10.45 7.53 18.14
CA LEU A 101 9.42 8.55 18.24
C LEU A 101 8.67 8.44 19.57
N LEU A 102 8.32 7.22 20.00
CA LEU A 102 7.65 6.99 21.29
C LEU A 102 8.49 7.50 22.46
N ALA A 103 9.79 7.22 22.44
CA ALA A 103 10.72 7.73 23.48
C ALA A 103 10.75 9.27 23.53
N ARG A 104 10.69 9.93 22.36
CA ARG A 104 10.67 11.41 22.29
C ARG A 104 9.33 12.01 22.73
N LEU A 105 8.22 11.31 22.49
CA LEU A 105 6.87 11.78 22.81
C LEU A 105 6.56 11.66 24.33
N GLY A 106 7.31 10.87 25.07
CA GLY A 106 7.08 10.64 26.51
C GLY A 106 5.71 10.03 26.82
N MET A 107 5.14 9.25 25.90
CA MET A 107 3.84 8.61 26.07
C MET A 107 3.91 7.50 27.11
N SER A 108 2.90 7.44 28.01
CA SER A 108 2.78 6.31 28.94
C SER A 108 2.41 5.03 28.22
N GLN A 109 2.71 3.88 28.82
CA GLN A 109 2.35 2.59 28.26
C GLN A 109 0.83 2.45 28.09
N GLU A 110 0.04 3.01 28.99
CA GLU A 110 -1.42 3.00 28.94
C GLU A 110 -1.93 3.79 27.73
N MET A 111 -1.38 4.98 27.47
CA MET A 111 -1.74 5.80 26.29
C MET A 111 -1.42 5.07 24.99
N VAL A 112 -0.27 4.41 24.92
CA VAL A 112 0.13 3.61 23.74
C VAL A 112 -0.82 2.44 23.55
N ALA A 113 -1.13 1.68 24.61
CA ALA A 113 -2.03 0.53 24.56
C ALA A 113 -3.44 0.92 24.13
N GLU A 114 -3.97 2.04 24.65
CA GLU A 114 -5.29 2.56 24.29
C GLU A 114 -5.35 2.98 22.81
N ALA A 115 -4.35 3.69 22.30
CA ALA A 115 -4.28 4.08 20.90
C ALA A 115 -4.21 2.87 19.97
N ILE A 116 -3.44 1.83 20.33
CA ILE A 116 -3.38 0.56 19.61
C ILE A 116 -4.74 -0.15 19.63
N ALA A 117 -5.41 -0.22 20.79
CA ALA A 117 -6.70 -0.88 20.92
C ALA A 117 -7.78 -0.21 20.05
N ARG A 118 -7.85 1.12 20.04
CA ARG A 118 -8.74 1.89 19.15
C ARG A 118 -8.44 1.61 17.67
N THR A 119 -7.16 1.59 17.28
CA THR A 119 -6.75 1.32 15.90
C THR A 119 -7.13 -0.10 15.48
N ARG A 120 -6.93 -1.10 16.35
CA ARG A 120 -7.34 -2.49 16.11
C ARG A 120 -8.86 -2.64 15.92
N ALA A 121 -9.66 -1.93 16.70
CA ALA A 121 -11.11 -1.94 16.55
C ALA A 121 -11.53 -1.43 15.16
N GLY A 122 -10.98 -0.29 14.74
CA GLY A 122 -11.26 0.27 13.42
C GLY A 122 -10.74 -0.58 12.25
N ILE A 123 -9.67 -1.39 12.44
CA ILE A 123 -9.22 -2.34 11.44
C ILE A 123 -10.20 -3.51 11.31
N ARG A 124 -10.64 -4.09 12.44
CA ARG A 124 -11.61 -5.19 12.43
C ARG A 124 -12.89 -4.80 11.70
N GLU A 125 -13.43 -3.63 12.01
CA GLU A 125 -14.62 -3.10 11.33
C GLU A 125 -14.39 -2.97 9.83
N ARG A 126 -13.22 -2.45 9.41
CA ARG A 126 -12.89 -2.24 8.00
C ARG A 126 -12.64 -3.56 7.25
N VAL A 127 -11.98 -4.53 7.88
CA VAL A 127 -11.80 -5.88 7.33
C VAL A 127 -13.15 -6.58 7.19
N GLU A 128 -14.01 -6.53 8.21
CA GLU A 128 -15.35 -7.11 8.14
C GLU A 128 -16.18 -6.48 7.02
N LYS A 129 -16.15 -5.15 6.92
CA LYS A 129 -16.89 -4.38 5.92
C LYS A 129 -16.48 -4.73 4.48
N PHE A 130 -15.16 -4.80 4.21
CA PHE A 130 -14.67 -4.97 2.85
C PHE A 130 -14.45 -6.44 2.47
N ALA A 131 -13.99 -7.27 3.39
CA ALA A 131 -13.69 -8.68 3.11
C ALA A 131 -14.89 -9.60 3.37
N ALA A 132 -15.93 -9.16 4.09
CA ALA A 132 -17.14 -9.94 4.37
C ALA A 132 -16.84 -11.39 4.82
N GLY A 133 -15.83 -11.57 5.68
CA GLY A 133 -15.42 -12.89 6.19
C GLY A 133 -14.63 -13.77 5.21
N ARG A 134 -14.30 -13.25 4.02
CA ARG A 134 -13.48 -13.99 3.05
C ARG A 134 -12.06 -14.14 3.56
N LYS A 135 -11.56 -15.37 3.55
CA LYS A 135 -10.12 -15.62 3.74
C LYS A 135 -9.43 -15.39 2.41
N GLY A 136 -8.58 -14.38 2.36
CA GLY A 136 -7.75 -14.13 1.18
C GLY A 136 -6.81 -15.31 0.88
N PRO A 137 -6.30 -15.40 -0.36
CA PRO A 137 -5.30 -16.39 -0.70
C PRO A 137 -4.01 -16.16 0.11
N GLY A 138 -3.37 -17.25 0.56
CA GLY A 138 -2.14 -17.17 1.32
C GLY A 138 -0.96 -16.66 0.48
N PHE A 139 0.04 -16.10 1.14
CA PHE A 139 1.23 -15.49 0.50
C PHE A 139 2.33 -16.50 0.16
N ARG A 140 2.34 -17.66 0.84
CA ARG A 140 3.44 -18.61 0.72
C ARG A 140 3.67 -19.06 -0.73
N GLY A 141 4.92 -18.94 -1.19
CA GLY A 141 5.35 -19.33 -2.54
C GLY A 141 4.89 -18.41 -3.67
N ARG A 142 4.29 -17.27 -3.35
CA ARG A 142 3.81 -16.25 -4.30
C ARG A 142 4.70 -15.02 -4.29
N ASP A 143 4.69 -14.28 -5.38
CA ASP A 143 5.16 -12.90 -5.39
C ASP A 143 4.01 -12.01 -4.92
N ALA A 144 4.16 -11.39 -3.77
CA ALA A 144 3.21 -10.41 -3.26
C ALA A 144 3.50 -9.05 -3.90
N VAL A 145 2.52 -8.50 -4.62
CA VAL A 145 2.61 -7.15 -5.22
C VAL A 145 1.73 -6.21 -4.39
N VAL A 146 2.35 -5.42 -3.53
CA VAL A 146 1.64 -4.48 -2.65
C VAL A 146 1.41 -3.18 -3.39
N VAL A 147 0.16 -2.72 -3.44
CA VAL A 147 -0.24 -1.56 -4.22
C VAL A 147 -0.99 -0.53 -3.38
N ASP A 148 -0.76 0.74 -3.70
CA ASP A 148 -1.50 1.89 -3.19
C ASP A 148 -1.60 2.94 -4.30
N ASP A 149 -2.40 4.00 -4.11
CA ASP A 149 -2.54 5.09 -5.07
C ASP A 149 -1.34 6.05 -5.09
N GLY A 150 -0.48 5.99 -4.08
CA GLY A 150 0.78 6.71 -4.02
C GLY A 150 1.49 6.61 -2.69
N LEU A 151 2.73 7.09 -2.66
CA LEU A 151 3.60 7.05 -1.49
C LEU A 151 3.96 8.46 -1.04
N ALA A 152 3.24 9.01 -0.06
CA ALA A 152 3.65 10.26 0.60
C ALA A 152 4.83 9.99 1.55
N SER A 153 4.58 9.50 2.75
CA SER A 153 5.61 9.14 3.71
C SER A 153 6.09 7.69 3.61
N GLY A 154 5.27 6.79 3.05
CA GLY A 154 5.56 5.37 2.87
C GLY A 154 5.39 4.50 4.12
N TYR A 155 5.08 5.04 5.31
CA TYR A 155 5.00 4.23 6.54
C TYR A 155 3.87 3.21 6.53
N THR A 156 2.72 3.52 5.93
CA THR A 156 1.61 2.56 5.77
C THR A 156 2.04 1.38 4.90
N MET A 157 2.72 1.68 3.80
CA MET A 157 3.26 0.68 2.88
C MET A 157 4.33 -0.19 3.55
N LEU A 158 5.24 0.40 4.36
CA LEU A 158 6.24 -0.35 5.13
C LEU A 158 5.58 -1.36 6.07
N ALA A 159 4.58 -0.94 6.82
CA ALA A 159 3.87 -1.85 7.72
C ALA A 159 3.18 -3.00 6.95
N ALA A 160 2.62 -2.73 5.77
CA ALA A 160 2.04 -3.77 4.91
C ALA A 160 3.13 -4.73 4.39
N VAL A 161 4.26 -4.22 3.93
CA VAL A 161 5.42 -5.02 3.45
C VAL A 161 5.92 -5.95 4.55
N ASP A 162 6.12 -5.44 5.77
CA ASP A 162 6.62 -6.22 6.90
C ASP A 162 5.63 -7.31 7.32
N ALA A 163 4.32 -6.99 7.36
CA ALA A 163 3.28 -7.95 7.67
C ALA A 163 3.23 -9.08 6.63
N ILE A 164 3.24 -8.72 5.34
CA ILE A 164 3.23 -9.69 4.25
C ILE A 164 4.48 -10.56 4.26
N ARG A 165 5.66 -9.95 4.48
CA ARG A 165 6.94 -10.68 4.53
C ARG A 165 6.94 -11.79 5.57
N SER A 166 6.32 -11.54 6.72
CA SER A 166 6.22 -12.53 7.80
C SER A 166 5.32 -13.74 7.46
N GLU A 167 4.50 -13.64 6.41
CA GLU A 167 3.67 -14.74 5.92
C GLU A 167 4.40 -15.67 4.92
N GLY A 168 5.68 -15.39 4.65
CA GLY A 168 6.56 -16.24 3.83
C GLY A 168 6.27 -16.20 2.34
N PRO A 169 6.03 -15.03 1.72
CA PRO A 169 6.00 -14.93 0.26
C PRO A 169 7.37 -15.25 -0.35
N ARG A 170 7.40 -15.51 -1.62
CA ARG A 170 8.66 -15.68 -2.36
C ARG A 170 9.40 -14.34 -2.47
N ARG A 171 8.68 -13.28 -2.82
CA ARG A 171 9.15 -11.89 -2.87
C ARG A 171 8.04 -10.96 -2.43
N VAL A 172 8.43 -9.80 -1.90
CA VAL A 172 7.53 -8.67 -1.66
C VAL A 172 7.91 -7.53 -2.59
N LEU A 173 7.03 -7.21 -3.50
CA LEU A 173 7.17 -6.18 -4.52
C LEU A 173 6.21 -5.05 -4.18
N VAL A 174 6.63 -3.80 -4.35
CA VAL A 174 5.76 -2.63 -4.22
C VAL A 174 5.52 -2.08 -5.61
N ALA A 175 4.27 -1.76 -5.95
CA ALA A 175 3.92 -1.15 -7.22
C ALA A 175 2.93 0.00 -6.99
N VAL A 176 3.37 1.23 -7.29
CA VAL A 176 2.59 2.45 -7.09
C VAL A 176 2.73 3.40 -8.27
N PRO A 177 1.66 4.16 -8.59
CA PRO A 177 1.70 5.13 -9.68
C PRO A 177 2.65 6.31 -9.41
N THR A 178 2.68 6.80 -8.19
CA THR A 178 3.46 7.98 -7.80
C THR A 178 4.02 7.86 -6.39
N GLY A 179 5.11 8.55 -6.11
CA GLY A 179 5.68 8.55 -4.76
C GLY A 179 6.79 9.58 -4.57
N SER A 180 6.93 10.08 -3.33
CA SER A 180 8.08 10.89 -2.97
C SER A 180 9.36 10.06 -3.05
N GLN A 181 10.44 10.66 -3.54
CA GLN A 181 11.74 10.00 -3.64
C GLN A 181 12.17 9.40 -2.29
N ALA A 182 11.97 10.13 -1.20
CA ALA A 182 12.32 9.66 0.13
C ALA A 182 11.54 8.39 0.55
N ALA A 183 10.25 8.30 0.22
CA ALA A 183 9.43 7.12 0.53
C ALA A 183 9.83 5.93 -0.35
N VAL A 184 10.10 6.14 -1.64
CA VAL A 184 10.56 5.11 -2.58
C VAL A 184 11.89 4.51 -2.12
N HIS A 185 12.87 5.34 -1.76
CA HIS A 185 14.17 4.85 -1.26
C HIS A 185 14.03 4.09 0.06
N ARG A 186 13.22 4.60 1.01
CA ARG A 186 12.94 3.90 2.28
C ARG A 186 12.34 2.51 2.04
N LEU A 187 11.41 2.38 1.12
CA LEU A 187 10.78 1.09 0.81
C LEU A 187 11.73 0.12 0.10
N ALA A 188 12.66 0.62 -0.71
CA ALA A 188 13.67 -0.22 -1.36
C ALA A 188 14.63 -0.91 -0.37
N GLU A 189 14.70 -0.46 0.88
CA GLU A 189 15.44 -1.15 1.94
C GLU A 189 14.72 -2.41 2.44
N SER A 190 13.37 -2.42 2.39
CA SER A 190 12.52 -3.48 2.94
C SER A 190 11.86 -4.36 1.87
N ALA A 191 11.57 -3.84 0.68
CA ALA A 191 10.98 -4.58 -0.43
C ALA A 191 12.06 -5.17 -1.36
N ASP A 192 11.73 -6.25 -2.07
CA ASP A 192 12.64 -6.87 -3.05
C ASP A 192 12.71 -6.05 -4.34
N LEU A 193 11.64 -5.31 -4.66
CA LEU A 193 11.55 -4.37 -5.76
C LEU A 193 10.50 -3.30 -5.46
N VAL A 194 10.78 -2.05 -5.82
CA VAL A 194 9.83 -0.93 -5.80
C VAL A 194 9.64 -0.43 -7.23
N LEU A 195 8.42 -0.59 -7.75
CA LEU A 195 7.96 0.02 -8.99
C LEU A 195 7.21 1.30 -8.62
N CYS A 196 7.75 2.45 -9.01
CA CYS A 196 7.08 3.73 -8.86
C CYS A 196 7.16 4.45 -10.22
N LEU A 197 6.03 4.57 -10.93
CA LEU A 197 6.05 5.13 -12.28
C LEU A 197 6.51 6.59 -12.28
N ASN A 198 6.03 7.38 -11.31
CA ASN A 198 6.35 8.79 -11.15
C ASN A 198 7.02 9.05 -9.81
N ILE A 199 8.34 9.13 -9.79
CA ILE A 199 9.08 9.56 -8.60
C ILE A 199 9.10 11.08 -8.57
N ARG A 200 8.71 11.65 -7.41
CA ARG A 200 8.65 13.09 -7.16
C ARG A 200 9.80 13.52 -6.25
N THR A 201 10.63 14.44 -6.75
CA THR A 201 11.83 14.92 -6.05
C THR A 201 11.60 16.21 -5.28
N GLY A 202 10.52 16.94 -5.58
CA GLY A 202 10.17 18.20 -4.93
C GLY A 202 9.87 18.04 -3.43
N SER A 203 10.13 19.11 -2.66
CA SER A 203 9.89 19.17 -1.23
C SER A 203 8.39 19.19 -0.87
N SER A 204 7.55 19.66 -1.78
CA SER A 204 6.09 19.65 -1.64
C SER A 204 5.53 18.59 -2.59
N PHE A 205 4.91 17.55 -2.04
CA PHE A 205 4.30 16.47 -2.78
C PHE A 205 3.02 16.02 -2.12
N ALA A 206 1.95 15.99 -2.89
CA ALA A 206 0.72 15.28 -2.56
C ALA A 206 0.45 14.19 -3.59
N VAL A 207 -0.05 13.03 -3.14
CA VAL A 207 -0.41 11.93 -4.05
C VAL A 207 -1.42 12.38 -5.09
N ALA A 208 -2.36 13.23 -4.68
CA ALA A 208 -3.39 13.82 -5.54
C ALA A 208 -2.82 14.55 -6.77
N ASP A 209 -1.62 15.13 -6.66
CA ASP A 209 -1.00 15.92 -7.75
C ASP A 209 -0.72 15.09 -9.01
N ALA A 210 -0.63 13.75 -8.89
CA ALA A 210 -0.41 12.87 -10.02
C ALA A 210 -1.69 12.61 -10.85
N TYR A 211 -2.85 12.98 -10.31
CA TYR A 211 -4.17 12.66 -10.87
C TYR A 211 -4.88 13.91 -11.35
N ARG A 212 -5.64 13.79 -12.45
CA ARG A 212 -6.51 14.85 -12.96
C ARG A 212 -7.84 14.89 -12.23
N GLU A 213 -8.39 13.69 -11.95
CA GLU A 213 -9.60 13.50 -11.16
C GLU A 213 -9.24 12.83 -9.84
N TRP A 214 -9.41 13.56 -8.74
CA TRP A 214 -9.07 13.08 -7.40
C TRP A 214 -10.19 13.40 -6.41
N HIS A 215 -10.59 12.37 -5.69
CA HIS A 215 -11.42 12.49 -4.49
C HIS A 215 -11.11 11.33 -3.54
N ASP A 216 -11.47 11.47 -2.28
CA ASP A 216 -11.39 10.38 -1.32
C ASP A 216 -12.43 9.31 -1.66
N LEU A 217 -11.99 8.07 -1.86
CA LEU A 217 -12.90 6.98 -2.17
C LEU A 217 -13.82 6.68 -0.99
N THR A 218 -15.11 6.68 -1.27
CA THR A 218 -16.13 6.22 -0.34
C THR A 218 -16.11 4.70 -0.18
N ASP A 219 -16.61 4.20 0.95
CA ASP A 219 -16.72 2.75 1.16
C ASP A 219 -17.60 2.06 0.11
N SER A 220 -18.61 2.76 -0.44
CA SER A 220 -19.46 2.23 -1.51
C SER A 220 -18.71 2.06 -2.82
N GLU A 221 -17.83 2.97 -3.19
CA GLU A 221 -16.97 2.87 -4.37
C GLU A 221 -15.98 1.73 -4.22
N VAL A 222 -15.32 1.61 -3.05
CA VAL A 222 -14.43 0.48 -2.75
C VAL A 222 -15.17 -0.85 -2.89
N LEU A 223 -16.36 -0.99 -2.30
CA LEU A 223 -17.16 -2.20 -2.41
C LEU A 223 -17.61 -2.49 -3.86
N GLN A 224 -17.89 -1.46 -4.66
CA GLN A 224 -18.23 -1.63 -6.06
C GLN A 224 -17.04 -2.20 -6.86
N GLN A 225 -15.85 -1.67 -6.65
CA GLN A 225 -14.63 -2.16 -7.30
C GLN A 225 -14.30 -3.60 -6.86
N LEU A 226 -14.42 -3.92 -5.57
CA LEU A 226 -14.22 -5.28 -5.07
C LEU A 226 -15.22 -6.29 -5.66
N ARG A 227 -16.47 -5.87 -5.93
CA ARG A 227 -17.44 -6.71 -6.64
C ARG A 227 -17.00 -7.04 -8.08
N GLN A 228 -16.31 -6.13 -8.76
CA GLN A 228 -15.75 -6.41 -10.10
C GLN A 228 -14.69 -7.51 -10.03
N ALA A 229 -13.75 -7.40 -9.07
CA ALA A 229 -12.75 -8.44 -8.85
C ALA A 229 -13.39 -9.79 -8.45
N ALA A 230 -14.42 -9.77 -7.60
CA ALA A 230 -15.15 -10.96 -7.18
C ALA A 230 -15.92 -11.62 -8.35
N ALA A 231 -16.54 -10.83 -9.22
CA ALA A 231 -17.21 -11.34 -10.41
C ALA A 231 -16.25 -12.04 -11.38
N ALA A 232 -14.97 -11.63 -11.37
CA ALA A 232 -13.90 -12.28 -12.12
C ALA A 232 -13.26 -13.48 -11.40
N GLY A 233 -13.73 -13.83 -10.17
CA GLY A 233 -13.18 -14.90 -9.36
C GLY A 233 -11.80 -14.60 -8.74
N LEU A 234 -11.44 -13.32 -8.61
CA LEU A 234 -10.13 -12.88 -8.12
C LEU A 234 -10.16 -12.36 -6.68
N PHE A 235 -11.37 -12.20 -6.10
CA PHE A 235 -11.55 -11.71 -4.72
C PHE A 235 -12.64 -12.48 -3.98
#